data_9d798d5524c08047bdb22ee18aec1149
#
_entry.id   9d798d5524c08047bdb22ee18aec1149
#
_cell.length_a   1.000
_cell.length_b   1.000
_cell.length_c   1.000
_cell.angle_alpha   90.00
_cell.angle_beta   90.00
_cell.angle_gamma   90.00
#
_symmetry.space_group_name_H-M   'P 1'
#
loop_
_entity.id
_entity.type
_entity.pdbx_description
1 polymer ?
#
loop_
_entity_poly.entity_id
_entity_poly.type
_entity_poly.pdbx_seq_one_letter_code
_entity_poly.pdbx_strand_id
1 'polypeptide(L)'
;MPGRFRIDRASPLPVYVQLAEQIRLLIHRGALAPGDPLPTVRELAVALGVNANTVARVYRDLQQEGQLRLERGLGTFVEPQRRASTLADRDYQRIVKRTRELIVLCRDSGITAREFAQLVDGIWKEVDREG
;
A
#
# COMPACT_ATOMS: atom_id res chain seq x y z
N MET A 1 2.46 14.08 8.57
CA MET A 1 1.68 12.91 8.14
C MET A 1 1.69 12.70 6.62
N PRO A 2 1.30 13.68 5.77
CA PRO A 2 1.37 13.46 4.32
C PRO A 2 2.78 13.13 3.81
N GLY A 3 3.82 13.58 4.47
CA GLY A 3 5.20 13.32 4.08
C GLY A 3 5.65 11.86 4.14
N ARG A 4 4.82 10.97 4.70
CA ARG A 4 5.09 9.52 4.71
C ARG A 4 4.76 8.85 3.39
N PHE A 5 4.02 9.53 2.51
CA PHE A 5 3.54 8.96 1.26
C PHE A 5 4.29 9.57 0.09
N ARG A 6 4.65 8.74 -0.87
CA ARG A 6 5.36 9.18 -2.07
C ARG A 6 4.80 8.48 -3.30
N ILE A 7 4.70 9.21 -4.38
CA ILE A 7 4.27 8.67 -5.67
C ILE A 7 5.47 8.68 -6.61
N ASP A 8 5.80 7.51 -7.14
CA ASP A 8 6.82 7.36 -8.16
C ASP A 8 6.14 7.42 -9.53
N ARG A 9 6.31 8.53 -10.23
CA ARG A 9 5.69 8.75 -11.53
C ARG A 9 6.36 7.93 -12.64
N ALA A 10 7.57 7.44 -12.40
CA ALA A 10 8.27 6.57 -13.33
C ALA A 10 7.87 5.10 -13.17
N SER A 11 7.17 4.75 -12.09
CA SER A 11 6.70 3.38 -11.85
C SER A 11 5.63 2.99 -12.86
N PRO A 12 5.62 1.73 -13.34
CA PRO A 12 4.53 1.21 -14.17
C PRO A 12 3.22 1.03 -13.39
N LEU A 13 3.26 1.07 -12.05
CA LEU A 13 2.06 0.91 -11.23
C LEU A 13 1.21 2.18 -11.22
N PRO A 14 -0.12 2.06 -11.38
CA PRO A 14 -1.01 3.20 -11.24
C PRO A 14 -0.87 3.88 -9.87
N VAL A 15 -1.15 5.18 -9.83
CA VAL A 15 -1.04 5.98 -8.60
C VAL A 15 -1.88 5.39 -7.47
N TYR A 16 -3.13 4.98 -7.76
CA TYR A 16 -4.00 4.45 -6.72
C TYR A 16 -3.46 3.14 -6.12
N VAL A 17 -2.80 2.31 -6.92
CA VAL A 17 -2.17 1.08 -6.44
C VAL A 17 -1.01 1.41 -5.51
N GLN A 18 -0.15 2.35 -5.91
CA GLN A 18 0.99 2.77 -5.08
C GLN A 18 0.52 3.31 -3.73
N LEU A 19 -0.49 4.17 -3.73
CA LEU A 19 -1.00 4.78 -2.50
C LEU A 19 -1.66 3.74 -1.59
N ALA A 20 -2.50 2.89 -2.15
CA ALA A 20 -3.16 1.83 -1.37
C ALA A 20 -2.14 0.91 -0.71
N GLU A 21 -1.12 0.49 -1.45
CA GLU A 21 -0.09 -0.40 -0.93
C GLU A 21 0.74 0.26 0.17
N GLN A 22 1.06 1.55 0.02
CA GLN A 22 1.79 2.28 1.07
C GLN A 22 1.00 2.35 2.37
N ILE A 23 -0.30 2.63 2.29
CA ILE A 23 -1.16 2.69 3.47
C ILE A 23 -1.24 1.30 4.13
N ARG A 24 -1.49 0.25 3.35
CA ARG A 24 -1.53 -1.12 3.86
C ARG A 24 -0.23 -1.50 4.56
N LEU A 25 0.90 -1.18 3.95
CA LEU A 25 2.20 -1.48 4.50
C LEU A 25 2.42 -0.77 5.84
N LEU A 26 2.08 0.52 5.93
CA LEU A 26 2.21 1.28 7.18
C LEU A 26 1.34 0.69 8.30
N ILE A 27 0.13 0.26 7.96
CA ILE A 27 -0.78 -0.38 8.92
C ILE A 27 -0.21 -1.73 9.38
N HIS A 28 0.21 -2.57 8.45
CA HIS A 28 0.75 -3.91 8.78
C HIS A 28 2.06 -3.84 9.57
N ARG A 29 2.85 -2.81 9.35
CA ARG A 29 4.10 -2.59 10.10
C ARG A 29 3.88 -1.95 11.46
N GLY A 30 2.67 -1.51 11.75
CA GLY A 30 2.36 -0.80 12.98
C GLY A 30 2.79 0.67 12.98
N ALA A 31 3.30 1.19 11.87
CA ALA A 31 3.64 2.61 11.75
C ALA A 31 2.39 3.49 11.74
N LEU A 32 1.26 2.93 11.27
CA LEU A 32 -0.06 3.48 11.47
C LEU A 32 -0.81 2.49 12.37
N ALA A 33 -0.95 2.84 13.64
CA ALA A 33 -1.59 1.99 14.64
C ALA A 33 -3.11 2.14 14.59
N PRO A 34 -3.86 1.15 15.13
CA PRO A 34 -5.32 1.29 15.24
C PRO A 34 -5.71 2.60 15.91
N GLY A 35 -6.64 3.33 15.29
CA GLY A 35 -7.09 4.63 15.77
C GLY A 35 -6.27 5.82 15.31
N ASP A 36 -5.13 5.62 14.69
CA ASP A 36 -4.31 6.72 14.19
C ASP A 36 -5.02 7.46 13.05
N PRO A 37 -4.91 8.80 13.02
CA PRO A 37 -5.53 9.58 11.95
C PRO A 37 -4.71 9.50 10.66
N LEU A 38 -5.42 9.56 9.53
CA LEU A 38 -4.82 9.79 8.23
C LEU A 38 -5.04 11.24 7.80
N PRO A 39 -4.21 11.76 6.88
CA PRO A 39 -4.50 13.07 6.32
C PRO A 39 -5.85 13.07 5.59
N THR A 40 -6.50 14.23 5.49
CA THR A 40 -7.72 14.34 4.72
C THR A 40 -7.43 14.03 3.25
N VAL A 41 -8.48 13.67 2.51
CA VAL A 41 -8.37 13.44 1.06
C VAL A 41 -7.73 14.64 0.38
N ARG A 42 -8.19 15.84 0.71
CA ARG A 42 -7.67 17.09 0.11
C ARG A 42 -6.19 17.31 0.47
N GLU A 43 -5.85 17.18 1.74
CA GLU A 43 -4.46 17.36 2.19
C GLU A 43 -3.51 16.41 1.48
N LEU A 44 -3.88 15.14 1.39
CA LEU A 44 -3.04 14.14 0.76
C LEU A 44 -2.94 14.35 -0.75
N ALA A 45 -4.05 14.69 -1.40
CA ALA A 45 -4.08 14.98 -2.83
C ALA A 45 -3.16 16.16 -3.17
N VAL A 46 -3.22 17.23 -2.39
CA VAL A 46 -2.35 18.41 -2.58
C VAL A 46 -0.88 18.03 -2.33
N ALA A 47 -0.61 17.33 -1.24
CA ALA A 47 0.77 16.96 -0.87
C ALA A 47 1.43 16.07 -1.94
N LEU A 48 0.67 15.16 -2.55
CA LEU A 48 1.20 14.24 -3.55
C LEU A 48 1.06 14.74 -4.99
N GLY A 49 0.34 15.84 -5.19
CA GLY A 49 0.08 16.36 -6.53
C GLY A 49 -0.77 15.41 -7.37
N VAL A 50 -1.73 14.74 -6.76
CA VAL A 50 -2.62 13.78 -7.43
C VAL A 50 -4.08 14.25 -7.32
N ASN A 51 -4.94 13.62 -8.13
CA ASN A 51 -6.35 13.94 -8.13
C ASN A 51 -7.01 13.52 -6.80
N ALA A 52 -7.82 14.41 -6.23
CA ALA A 52 -8.53 14.12 -4.99
C ALA A 52 -9.45 12.89 -5.11
N ASN A 53 -10.03 12.67 -6.29
CA ASN A 53 -10.88 11.50 -6.54
C ASN A 53 -10.07 10.19 -6.43
N THR A 54 -8.80 10.23 -6.81
CA THR A 54 -7.91 9.06 -6.67
C THR A 54 -7.68 8.72 -5.20
N VAL A 55 -7.40 9.74 -4.38
CA VAL A 55 -7.22 9.54 -2.93
C VAL A 55 -8.52 9.06 -2.29
N ALA A 56 -9.65 9.68 -2.66
CA ALA A 56 -10.97 9.29 -2.13
C ALA A 56 -11.29 7.82 -2.46
N ARG A 57 -10.97 7.38 -3.68
CA ARG A 57 -11.16 5.99 -4.09
C ARG A 57 -10.33 5.03 -3.24
N VAL A 58 -9.07 5.37 -3.02
CA VAL A 58 -8.17 4.55 -2.19
C VAL A 58 -8.71 4.42 -0.77
N TYR A 59 -9.12 5.53 -0.17
CA TYR A 59 -9.66 5.52 1.19
C TYR A 59 -10.94 4.69 1.27
N ARG A 60 -11.83 4.82 0.28
CA ARG A 60 -13.07 4.06 0.23
C ARG A 60 -12.79 2.55 0.11
N ASP A 61 -11.86 2.16 -0.77
CA ASP A 61 -11.50 0.76 -0.95
C ASP A 61 -10.92 0.17 0.33
N LEU A 62 -10.03 0.90 0.99
CA LEU A 62 -9.43 0.46 2.27
C LEU A 62 -10.46 0.42 3.39
N GLN A 63 -11.45 1.29 3.36
CA GLN A 63 -12.56 1.26 4.30
C GLN A 63 -13.40 0.00 4.10
N GLN A 64 -13.69 -0.37 2.87
CA GLN A 64 -14.41 -1.60 2.54
C GLN A 64 -13.64 -2.86 2.97
N GLU A 65 -12.31 -2.79 2.93
CA GLU A 65 -11.45 -3.89 3.40
C GLU A 65 -11.36 -3.96 4.93
N GLY A 66 -11.95 -3.01 5.65
CA GLY A 66 -11.87 -2.95 7.11
C GLY A 66 -10.56 -2.38 7.64
N GLN A 67 -9.74 -1.76 6.80
CA GLN A 67 -8.48 -1.15 7.20
C GLN A 67 -8.66 0.25 7.78
N LEU A 68 -9.59 1.00 7.23
CA LEU A 68 -9.84 2.39 7.61
C LEU A 68 -11.29 2.58 8.07
N ARG A 69 -11.51 3.61 8.87
CA ARG A 69 -12.82 4.05 9.32
C ARG A 69 -12.98 5.54 9.03
N LEU A 70 -14.10 5.90 8.42
CA LEU A 70 -14.50 7.29 8.25
C LEU A 70 -15.39 7.72 9.41
N GLU A 71 -14.96 8.73 10.15
CA GLU A 71 -15.77 9.37 11.20
C GLU A 71 -16.25 10.71 10.69
N ARG A 72 -17.54 10.83 10.46
CA ARG A 72 -18.12 12.08 9.93
C ARG A 72 -17.78 13.26 10.82
N GLY A 73 -17.26 14.32 10.22
CA GLY A 73 -16.86 15.54 10.92
C GLY A 73 -15.53 15.45 11.64
N LEU A 74 -14.92 14.27 11.73
CA LEU A 74 -13.65 14.07 12.43
C LEU A 74 -12.51 13.66 11.50
N GLY A 75 -12.81 12.89 10.44
CA GLY A 75 -11.79 12.47 9.48
C GLY A 75 -11.73 10.98 9.24
N THR A 76 -10.60 10.54 8.71
CA THR A 76 -10.33 9.14 8.39
C THR A 76 -9.26 8.61 9.34
N PHE A 77 -9.48 7.43 9.87
CA PHE A 77 -8.63 6.80 10.89
C PHE A 77 -8.35 5.36 10.51
N VAL A 78 -7.25 4.81 11.01
CA VAL A 78 -7.05 3.36 10.98
C VAL A 78 -8.13 2.73 11.83
N GLU A 79 -8.76 1.64 11.34
CA GLU A 79 -9.87 0.98 12.04
C GLU A 79 -9.48 0.66 13.48
N PRO A 80 -10.14 1.28 14.49
CA PRO A 80 -9.74 1.12 15.89
C PRO A 80 -9.88 -0.30 16.42
N GLN A 81 -10.79 -1.10 15.86
CA GLN A 81 -11.03 -2.46 16.30
C GLN A 81 -10.22 -3.50 15.54
N ARG A 82 -9.29 -3.04 14.70
CA ARG A 82 -8.41 -3.94 13.98
C ARG A 82 -7.53 -4.72 14.95
N ARG A 83 -7.51 -6.04 14.80
CA ARG A 83 -6.65 -6.90 15.61
C ARG A 83 -5.19 -6.62 15.26
N ALA A 84 -4.35 -6.55 16.30
CA ALA A 84 -2.95 -6.16 16.15
C ALA A 84 -2.12 -7.13 15.30
N SER A 85 -2.48 -8.40 15.24
CA SER A 85 -1.77 -9.38 14.44
C SER A 85 -2.66 -10.56 14.11
N THR A 86 -2.98 -10.74 12.85
CA THR A 86 -3.69 -11.90 12.33
C THR A 86 -2.74 -12.78 11.55
N LEU A 87 -3.17 -13.99 11.20
CA LEU A 87 -2.40 -14.87 10.32
C LEU A 87 -2.14 -14.18 8.97
N ALA A 88 -3.15 -13.49 8.42
CA ALA A 88 -3.00 -12.74 7.18
C ALA A 88 -1.96 -11.63 7.30
N ASP A 89 -1.90 -10.94 8.45
CA ASP A 89 -0.88 -9.92 8.70
C ASP A 89 0.53 -10.52 8.73
N ARG A 90 0.70 -11.69 9.33
CA ARG A 90 1.98 -12.39 9.36
C ARG A 90 2.43 -12.80 7.96
N ASP A 91 1.52 -13.32 7.16
CA ASP A 91 1.83 -13.68 5.77
C ASP A 91 2.18 -12.44 4.96
N TYR A 92 1.44 -11.35 5.13
CA TYR A 92 1.75 -10.09 4.48
C TYR A 92 3.17 -9.60 4.83
N GLN A 93 3.54 -9.65 6.12
CA GLN A 93 4.88 -9.24 6.56
C GLN A 93 5.97 -10.15 5.99
N ARG A 94 5.72 -11.45 5.88
CA ARG A 94 6.65 -12.39 5.25
C ARG A 94 6.84 -12.06 3.78
N ILE A 95 5.76 -11.75 3.08
CA ILE A 95 5.81 -11.36 1.67
C ILE A 95 6.64 -10.08 1.51
N VAL A 96 6.39 -9.08 2.35
CA VAL A 96 7.15 -7.82 2.32
C VAL A 96 8.64 -8.08 2.55
N LYS A 97 8.97 -8.89 3.54
CA LYS A 97 10.37 -9.24 3.86
C LYS A 97 11.05 -9.93 2.67
N ARG A 98 10.40 -10.94 2.10
CA ARG A 98 10.92 -11.68 0.93
C ARG A 98 11.06 -10.78 -0.28
N THR A 99 10.08 -9.91 -0.49
CA THR A 99 10.12 -8.96 -1.60
C THR A 99 11.30 -8.00 -1.46
N ARG A 100 11.56 -7.53 -0.25
CA ARG A 100 12.70 -6.65 0.01
C ARG A 100 14.02 -7.33 -0.29
N GLU A 101 14.17 -8.58 0.14
CA GLU A 101 15.36 -9.40 -0.14
C GLU A 101 15.56 -9.58 -1.66
N LEU A 102 14.46 -9.85 -2.38
CA LEU A 102 14.49 -9.98 -3.84
C LEU A 102 14.87 -8.69 -4.54
N ILE A 103 14.36 -7.56 -4.06
CA ILE A 103 14.68 -6.25 -4.65
C ILE A 103 16.16 -5.93 -4.48
N VAL A 104 16.73 -6.23 -3.32
CA VAL A 104 18.18 -6.05 -3.09
C VAL A 104 18.96 -6.92 -4.07
N LEU A 105 18.57 -8.18 -4.22
CA LEU A 105 19.22 -9.08 -5.18
C LEU A 105 19.10 -8.57 -6.62
N CYS A 106 17.93 -8.10 -7.01
CA CYS A 106 17.72 -7.51 -8.35
C CYS A 106 18.64 -6.32 -8.57
N ARG A 107 18.71 -5.42 -7.61
CA ARG A 107 19.56 -4.23 -7.70
C ARG A 107 21.03 -4.61 -7.85
N ASP A 108 21.49 -5.57 -7.06
CA ASP A 108 22.88 -6.04 -7.10
C ASP A 108 23.19 -6.76 -8.43
N SER A 109 22.17 -7.33 -9.07
CA SER A 109 22.30 -8.03 -10.35
C SER A 109 22.02 -7.14 -11.56
N GLY A 110 21.70 -5.87 -11.34
CA GLY A 110 21.42 -4.92 -12.43
C GLY A 110 20.02 -5.05 -13.03
N ILE A 111 19.10 -5.74 -12.36
CA ILE A 111 17.72 -5.86 -12.81
C ILE A 111 16.93 -4.63 -12.33
N THR A 112 16.28 -3.94 -13.28
CA THR A 112 15.49 -2.74 -12.98
C THR A 112 14.15 -3.10 -12.36
N ALA A 113 13.52 -2.11 -11.71
CA ALA A 113 12.18 -2.27 -11.16
C ALA A 113 11.17 -2.70 -12.24
N ARG A 114 11.29 -2.13 -13.44
CA ARG A 114 10.41 -2.49 -14.56
C ARG A 114 10.59 -3.95 -14.98
N GLU A 115 11.83 -4.39 -15.12
CA GLU A 115 12.15 -5.78 -15.45
C GLU A 115 11.63 -6.73 -14.38
N PHE A 116 11.80 -6.36 -13.12
CA PHE A 116 11.30 -7.16 -12.00
C PHE A 116 9.76 -7.25 -12.01
N ALA A 117 9.08 -6.15 -12.29
CA ALA A 117 7.62 -6.15 -12.40
C ALA A 117 7.13 -7.06 -13.53
N GLN A 118 7.82 -7.07 -14.67
CA GLN A 118 7.50 -7.97 -15.78
C GLN A 118 7.73 -9.42 -15.42
N LEU A 119 8.80 -9.71 -14.70
CA LEU A 119 9.11 -11.05 -14.23
C LEU A 119 8.01 -11.56 -13.27
N VAL A 120 7.60 -10.71 -12.33
CA VAL A 120 6.53 -11.05 -11.38
C VAL A 120 5.23 -11.37 -12.12
N ASP A 121 4.86 -10.54 -13.09
CA ASP A 121 3.64 -10.76 -13.89
C ASP A 121 3.68 -12.10 -14.62
N GLY A 122 4.81 -12.42 -15.22
CA GLY A 122 5.00 -13.70 -15.93
C GLY A 122 4.89 -14.90 -15.00
N ILE A 123 5.58 -14.85 -13.87
CA ILE A 123 5.55 -15.95 -12.88
C ILE A 123 4.15 -16.10 -12.29
N TRP A 124 3.47 -14.99 -12.02
CA TRP A 124 2.10 -15.02 -11.50
C TRP A 124 1.19 -15.83 -12.41
N LYS A 125 1.26 -15.56 -13.71
CA LYS A 125 0.46 -16.29 -14.70
C LYS A 125 0.79 -17.78 -14.76
N GLU A 126 2.05 -18.12 -14.56
CA GLU A 126 2.47 -19.54 -14.50
C GLU A 126 1.87 -20.23 -13.28
N VAL A 127 1.96 -19.60 -12.11
CA VAL A 127 1.41 -20.14 -10.87
C VAL A 127 -0.11 -20.31 -10.97
N ASP A 128 -0.80 -19.33 -11.54
CA ASP A 128 -2.25 -19.41 -11.73
C ASP A 128 -2.65 -20.59 -12.62
N ARG A 129 -1.83 -20.90 -13.63
CA ARG A 129 -2.09 -22.05 -14.51
C ARG A 129 -1.88 -23.39 -13.82
N GLU A 130 -0.97 -23.46 -12.86
CA GLU A 130 -0.69 -24.66 -12.09
C GLU A 130 -1.72 -24.91 -10.99
N GLY A 131 -2.38 -23.85 -10.55
CA GLY A 131 -3.43 -23.91 -9.53
C GLY A 131 -4.76 -24.18 -10.17
#